data_c0afd11f06a73d0b5ee94c9c621cefdc
#
_entry.id   c0afd11f06a73d0b5ee94c9c621cefdc
#
_cell.length_a   1.000
_cell.length_b   1.000
_cell.length_c   1.000
_cell.angle_alpha   90.00
_cell.angle_beta   90.00
_cell.angle_gamma   90.00
#
_symmetry.space_group_name_H-M   'P 1'
#
loop_
_entity.id
_entity.type
_entity.pdbx_description
1 polymer ?
#
loop_
_entity_poly.entity_id
_entity_poly.type
_entity_poly.pdbx_seq_one_letter_code
_entity_poly.pdbx_strand_id
1 'polypeptide(L)'
;MNLEQATKRLLIKSPFYGLFLLSLKRRFAIPSDDCKTAYVHINGINYELIVNEEFWNSLDNDDCRLNLLQHELLHICLKHLEFSDRFPDSNRANIAEDLEVSNYTGFISPGGWYIWEHKEMPPRAGSKVYYDLLPKSSGDQSGQGGGQDANQNNQSTSSGKSSGNTIDDHSKWGNYNQLSDNEKKLIENQLNHILKQTAEQVQKMQGTIPGELSEIINELFKQKLAIFNWKAYFRRMLGTIIDVDIKKTRKKESNRFPDASGLKHKRKSNIFLVIDTSGSVSNKELCDFFSEINHIYKAGAKVTICECDTKVNKIYDYTGKWDGKINGRGGTILSPAIEYFNDHRRDYQTIVLFTDGWIESDPIKVLGQAMWIITSEGDHTRQFQGKTLYIPKENAERN
;
A
#
# COMPACT_ATOMS: atom_id res chain seq x y z
N MET A 1 -39.11 0.06 4.43
CA MET A 1 -38.08 -0.72 3.71
C MET A 1 -37.14 -1.34 4.73
N ASN A 2 -36.82 -2.63 4.64
CA ASN A 2 -35.83 -3.28 5.53
C ASN A 2 -34.39 -3.12 4.98
N LEU A 3 -33.37 -3.47 5.79
CA LEU A 3 -31.95 -3.33 5.41
C LEU A 3 -31.55 -4.06 4.13
N GLU A 4 -32.14 -5.24 3.86
CA GLU A 4 -31.84 -5.99 2.64
C GLU A 4 -32.41 -5.27 1.39
N GLN A 5 -33.64 -4.77 1.50
CA GLN A 5 -34.27 -4.01 0.42
C GLN A 5 -33.50 -2.71 0.16
N ALA A 6 -33.04 -2.03 1.24
CA ALA A 6 -32.21 -0.85 1.14
C ALA A 6 -30.87 -1.15 0.45
N THR A 7 -30.23 -2.25 0.81
CA THR A 7 -28.96 -2.69 0.17
C THR A 7 -29.16 -2.94 -1.34
N LYS A 8 -30.25 -3.62 -1.71
CA LYS A 8 -30.59 -3.87 -3.14
C LYS A 8 -30.83 -2.55 -3.90
N ARG A 9 -31.56 -1.62 -3.30
CA ARG A 9 -31.80 -0.29 -3.89
C ARG A 9 -30.50 0.52 -4.01
N LEU A 10 -29.66 0.48 -2.96
CA LEU A 10 -28.38 1.15 -2.97
C LEU A 10 -27.46 0.60 -4.07
N LEU A 11 -27.47 -0.73 -4.27
CA LEU A 11 -26.72 -1.39 -5.34
C LEU A 11 -27.13 -0.91 -6.73
N ILE A 12 -28.44 -0.64 -6.94
CA ILE A 12 -28.96 -0.14 -8.22
C ILE A 12 -28.65 1.35 -8.39
N LYS A 13 -28.86 2.17 -7.34
CA LYS A 13 -28.73 3.63 -7.39
C LYS A 13 -27.27 4.08 -7.36
N SER A 14 -26.45 3.40 -6.56
CA SER A 14 -25.05 3.72 -6.33
C SER A 14 -24.26 2.41 -6.15
N PRO A 15 -23.83 1.76 -7.25
CA PRO A 15 -23.25 0.42 -7.24
C PRO A 15 -22.05 0.27 -6.30
N PHE A 16 -21.22 1.31 -6.19
CA PHE A 16 -20.07 1.30 -5.30
C PHE A 16 -20.50 1.09 -3.83
N TYR A 17 -21.37 1.96 -3.34
CA TYR A 17 -21.84 1.86 -1.94
C TYR A 17 -22.65 0.58 -1.68
N GLY A 18 -23.43 0.12 -2.67
CA GLY A 18 -24.16 -1.12 -2.55
C GLY A 18 -23.26 -2.34 -2.43
N LEU A 19 -22.23 -2.45 -3.27
CA LEU A 19 -21.25 -3.54 -3.20
C LEU A 19 -20.38 -3.43 -1.94
N PHE A 20 -19.98 -2.22 -1.55
CA PHE A 20 -19.24 -2.01 -0.32
C PHE A 20 -20.05 -2.43 0.91
N LEU A 21 -21.32 -2.04 0.99
CA LEU A 21 -22.23 -2.47 2.05
C LEU A 21 -22.41 -3.99 2.10
N LEU A 22 -22.44 -4.65 0.94
CA LEU A 22 -22.53 -6.12 0.87
C LEU A 22 -21.31 -6.82 1.47
N SER A 23 -20.15 -6.19 1.45
CA SER A 23 -18.91 -6.74 2.02
C SER A 23 -18.80 -6.57 3.54
N LEU A 24 -19.66 -5.74 4.14
CA LEU A 24 -19.68 -5.47 5.57
C LEU A 24 -20.77 -6.30 6.27
N LYS A 25 -20.56 -6.59 7.56
CA LYS A 25 -21.63 -7.07 8.43
C LYS A 25 -22.59 -5.91 8.70
N ARG A 26 -23.89 -6.19 8.68
CA ARG A 26 -24.92 -5.20 8.95
C ARG A 26 -26.13 -5.85 9.62
N ARG A 27 -26.69 -5.18 10.62
CA ARG A 27 -27.86 -5.64 11.34
C ARG A 27 -28.59 -4.51 12.03
N PHE A 28 -29.80 -4.76 12.44
CA PHE A 28 -30.46 -3.90 13.41
C PHE A 28 -29.88 -4.10 14.82
N ALA A 29 -29.91 -3.02 15.58
CA ALA A 29 -29.45 -2.99 16.96
C ALA A 29 -30.29 -3.94 17.85
N ILE A 30 -29.60 -4.57 18.80
CA ILE A 30 -30.24 -5.27 19.92
C ILE A 30 -30.13 -4.40 21.18
N PRO A 31 -30.92 -4.62 22.24
CA PRO A 31 -30.93 -3.75 23.42
C PRO A 31 -29.55 -3.54 24.07
N SER A 32 -28.64 -4.48 23.93
CA SER A 32 -27.28 -4.38 24.46
C SER A 32 -26.34 -3.45 23.67
N ASP A 33 -26.73 -3.04 22.46
CA ASP A 33 -25.87 -2.20 21.60
C ASP A 33 -25.90 -0.72 22.01
N ASP A 34 -26.92 -0.30 22.79
CA ASP A 34 -27.14 1.10 23.18
C ASP A 34 -27.03 2.07 21.99
N CYS A 35 -27.70 1.71 20.90
CA CYS A 35 -27.68 2.44 19.63
C CYS A 35 -28.93 3.33 19.53
N LYS A 36 -28.76 4.64 19.43
CA LYS A 36 -29.90 5.58 19.29
C LYS A 36 -30.29 5.81 17.84
N THR A 37 -29.33 5.81 16.94
CA THR A 37 -29.50 6.13 15.52
C THR A 37 -28.87 5.05 14.63
N ALA A 38 -27.64 5.24 14.21
CA ALA A 38 -26.81 4.27 13.55
C ALA A 38 -25.34 4.50 13.95
N TYR A 39 -24.51 3.51 13.78
CA TYR A 39 -23.06 3.65 13.88
C TYR A 39 -22.36 2.51 13.17
N VAL A 40 -21.14 2.79 12.73
CA VAL A 40 -20.17 1.78 12.29
C VAL A 40 -19.13 1.56 13.38
N HIS A 41 -18.71 0.32 13.56
CA HIS A 41 -17.62 0.00 14.49
C HIS A 41 -16.75 -1.14 13.98
N ILE A 42 -15.63 -1.37 14.63
CA ILE A 42 -14.72 -2.46 14.33
C ILE A 42 -14.98 -3.62 15.28
N ASN A 43 -15.35 -4.77 14.72
CA ASN A 43 -15.57 -6.01 15.44
C ASN A 43 -14.53 -7.05 15.01
N GLY A 44 -13.47 -7.23 15.82
CA GLY A 44 -12.28 -7.99 15.45
C GLY A 44 -11.50 -7.27 14.34
N ILE A 45 -11.43 -7.84 13.15
CA ILE A 45 -10.78 -7.25 11.97
C ILE A 45 -11.80 -6.73 10.93
N ASN A 46 -13.09 -6.82 11.21
CA ASN A 46 -14.16 -6.47 10.26
C ASN A 46 -14.91 -5.23 10.72
N TYR A 47 -15.40 -4.47 9.76
CA TYR A 47 -16.36 -3.39 10.02
C TYR A 47 -17.77 -3.94 10.09
N GLU A 48 -18.55 -3.44 11.04
CA GLU A 48 -19.95 -3.79 11.23
C GLU A 48 -20.79 -2.51 11.33
N LEU A 49 -21.89 -2.47 10.59
CA LEU A 49 -22.90 -1.42 10.62
C LEU A 49 -24.06 -1.85 11.50
N ILE A 50 -24.38 -1.04 12.50
CA ILE A 50 -25.52 -1.23 13.41
C ILE A 50 -26.47 -0.08 13.25
N VAL A 51 -27.76 -0.38 13.08
CA VAL A 51 -28.82 0.61 12.86
C VAL A 51 -29.93 0.40 13.86
N ASN A 52 -30.35 1.43 14.55
CA ASN A 52 -31.54 1.38 15.42
C ASN A 52 -32.80 1.26 14.55
N GLU A 53 -33.62 0.26 14.82
CA GLU A 53 -34.80 -0.04 14.00
C GLU A 53 -35.89 1.03 14.16
N GLU A 54 -36.07 1.62 15.36
CA GLU A 54 -37.04 2.69 15.60
C GLU A 54 -36.62 3.95 14.82
N PHE A 55 -35.36 4.34 14.92
CA PHE A 55 -34.80 5.45 14.14
C PHE A 55 -34.94 5.23 12.64
N TRP A 56 -34.59 4.03 12.16
CA TRP A 56 -34.74 3.64 10.76
C TRP A 56 -36.16 3.80 10.24
N ASN A 57 -37.13 3.38 11.06
CA ASN A 57 -38.55 3.47 10.70
C ASN A 57 -39.10 4.90 10.82
N SER A 58 -38.52 5.75 11.64
CA SER A 58 -38.88 7.16 11.77
C SER A 58 -38.44 8.05 10.64
N LEU A 59 -37.48 7.60 9.80
CA LEU A 59 -37.01 8.36 8.65
C LEU A 59 -38.11 8.57 7.61
N ASP A 60 -38.24 9.81 7.12
CA ASP A 60 -39.36 10.30 6.30
C ASP A 60 -39.58 9.46 5.04
N ASN A 61 -38.50 9.07 4.38
CA ASN A 61 -38.60 8.36 3.11
C ASN A 61 -37.41 7.39 2.88
N ASP A 62 -37.48 6.65 1.78
CA ASP A 62 -36.46 5.67 1.44
C ASP A 62 -35.13 6.31 1.00
N ASP A 63 -35.15 7.54 0.47
CA ASP A 63 -33.91 8.26 0.13
C ASP A 63 -33.16 8.67 1.40
N CYS A 64 -33.84 9.10 2.46
CA CYS A 64 -33.23 9.35 3.76
C CYS A 64 -32.53 8.09 4.31
N ARG A 65 -33.16 6.92 4.16
CA ARG A 65 -32.57 5.63 4.56
C ARG A 65 -31.32 5.29 3.75
N LEU A 66 -31.34 5.52 2.44
CA LEU A 66 -30.16 5.30 1.58
C LEU A 66 -29.04 6.28 1.90
N ASN A 67 -29.39 7.54 2.17
CA ASN A 67 -28.40 8.56 2.56
C ASN A 67 -27.76 8.23 3.90
N LEU A 68 -28.50 7.70 4.88
CA LEU A 68 -27.96 7.20 6.15
C LEU A 68 -26.93 6.10 5.91
N LEU A 69 -27.25 5.11 5.08
CA LEU A 69 -26.30 4.06 4.78
C LEU A 69 -25.05 4.58 4.07
N GLN A 70 -25.18 5.54 3.15
CA GLN A 70 -24.02 6.17 2.49
C GLN A 70 -23.17 6.98 3.48
N HIS A 71 -23.80 7.66 4.42
CA HIS A 71 -23.13 8.42 5.47
C HIS A 71 -22.22 7.52 6.31
N GLU A 72 -22.76 6.45 6.84
CA GLU A 72 -22.00 5.47 7.63
C GLU A 72 -20.85 4.82 6.84
N LEU A 73 -21.08 4.51 5.58
CA LEU A 73 -20.06 3.93 4.71
C LEU A 73 -18.94 4.92 4.40
N LEU A 74 -19.26 6.21 4.28
CA LEU A 74 -18.25 7.26 4.05
C LEU A 74 -17.35 7.44 5.27
N HIS A 75 -17.85 7.34 6.51
CA HIS A 75 -16.99 7.33 7.68
C HIS A 75 -15.91 6.25 7.63
N ILE A 76 -16.26 5.06 7.13
CA ILE A 76 -15.28 3.98 6.92
C ILE A 76 -14.31 4.34 5.79
N CYS A 77 -14.83 4.78 4.63
CA CYS A 77 -14.01 5.09 3.45
C CYS A 77 -13.01 6.23 3.72
N LEU A 78 -13.42 7.25 4.47
CA LEU A 78 -12.60 8.39 4.87
C LEU A 78 -11.73 8.08 6.10
N LYS A 79 -11.83 6.85 6.65
CA LYS A 79 -11.04 6.37 7.79
C LYS A 79 -11.24 7.15 9.08
N HIS A 80 -12.43 7.74 9.30
CA HIS A 80 -12.71 8.52 10.50
C HIS A 80 -12.53 7.69 11.77
N LEU A 81 -12.91 6.42 11.76
CA LEU A 81 -12.73 5.49 12.89
C LEU A 81 -11.25 5.28 13.27
N GLU A 82 -10.35 5.35 12.28
CA GLU A 82 -8.92 5.15 12.50
C GLU A 82 -8.25 6.40 13.06
N PHE A 83 -8.88 7.54 12.89
CA PHE A 83 -8.35 8.86 13.21
C PHE A 83 -9.13 9.61 14.29
N SER A 84 -10.05 8.94 14.98
CA SER A 84 -10.89 9.54 16.03
C SER A 84 -10.09 10.27 17.12
N ASP A 85 -8.86 9.86 17.42
CA ASP A 85 -7.99 10.50 18.42
C ASP A 85 -7.17 11.67 17.89
N ARG A 86 -7.26 12.01 16.60
CA ARG A 86 -6.52 13.16 16.05
C ARG A 86 -6.95 14.49 16.66
N PHE A 87 -8.16 14.51 17.20
CA PHE A 87 -8.78 15.72 17.70
C PHE A 87 -8.99 15.63 19.21
N PRO A 88 -8.53 16.62 19.99
CA PRO A 88 -8.67 16.59 21.45
C PRO A 88 -10.10 16.75 21.95
N ASP A 89 -10.99 17.39 21.17
CA ASP A 89 -12.41 17.57 21.49
C ASP A 89 -13.24 16.63 20.60
N SER A 90 -13.71 15.52 21.17
CA SER A 90 -14.46 14.48 20.46
C SER A 90 -15.79 14.97 19.89
N ASN A 91 -16.52 15.84 20.62
CA ASN A 91 -17.79 16.35 20.12
C ASN A 91 -17.59 17.24 18.89
N ARG A 92 -16.57 18.08 18.94
CA ARG A 92 -16.22 18.95 17.82
C ARG A 92 -15.66 18.15 16.65
N ALA A 93 -14.94 17.04 16.93
CA ALA A 93 -14.47 16.09 15.92
C ALA A 93 -15.65 15.43 15.18
N ASN A 94 -16.63 14.91 15.91
CA ASN A 94 -17.82 14.30 15.34
C ASN A 94 -18.54 15.26 14.38
N ILE A 95 -18.75 16.52 14.82
CA ILE A 95 -19.38 17.55 13.97
C ILE A 95 -18.55 17.81 12.71
N ALA A 96 -17.22 17.88 12.83
CA ALA A 96 -16.33 18.14 11.70
C ALA A 96 -16.33 16.98 10.68
N GLU A 97 -16.40 15.75 11.16
CA GLU A 97 -16.47 14.54 10.36
C GLU A 97 -17.83 14.40 9.66
N ASP A 98 -18.93 14.73 10.36
CA ASP A 98 -20.27 14.80 9.77
C ASP A 98 -20.36 15.88 8.68
N LEU A 99 -19.76 17.04 8.89
CA LEU A 99 -19.69 18.10 7.88
C LEU A 99 -18.90 17.63 6.64
N GLU A 100 -17.80 16.87 6.82
CA GLU A 100 -17.06 16.31 5.71
C GLU A 100 -17.92 15.33 4.92
N VAL A 101 -18.56 14.37 5.59
CA VAL A 101 -19.43 13.36 4.96
C VAL A 101 -20.64 14.01 4.28
N SER A 102 -21.23 15.06 4.89
CA SER A 102 -22.40 15.75 4.33
C SER A 102 -22.14 16.46 3.00
N ASN A 103 -20.88 16.69 2.61
CA ASN A 103 -20.58 17.17 1.26
C ASN A 103 -20.96 16.16 0.17
N TYR A 104 -21.12 14.89 0.52
CA TYR A 104 -21.25 13.79 -0.41
C TYR A 104 -22.54 12.98 -0.22
N THR A 105 -23.28 13.25 0.83
CA THR A 105 -24.57 12.62 1.13
C THR A 105 -25.73 13.61 1.07
N GLY A 106 -26.94 13.10 0.93
CA GLY A 106 -28.15 13.94 0.99
C GLY A 106 -28.68 14.08 2.42
N PHE A 107 -29.82 14.75 2.54
CA PHE A 107 -30.54 14.91 3.80
C PHE A 107 -30.97 13.55 4.38
N ILE A 108 -30.80 13.37 5.68
CA ILE A 108 -31.13 12.16 6.42
C ILE A 108 -32.29 12.43 7.37
N SER A 109 -32.08 13.32 8.34
CA SER A 109 -33.08 13.67 9.34
C SER A 109 -32.82 15.09 9.89
N PRO A 110 -33.84 15.73 10.49
CA PRO A 110 -33.65 17.01 11.18
C PRO A 110 -32.66 16.88 12.34
N GLY A 111 -31.81 17.88 12.49
CA GLY A 111 -30.85 17.97 13.59
C GLY A 111 -29.46 17.42 13.27
N GLY A 112 -29.26 16.84 12.08
CA GLY A 112 -27.92 16.50 11.57
C GLY A 112 -27.09 17.73 11.21
N TRP A 113 -25.77 17.53 11.09
CA TRP A 113 -24.84 18.59 10.66
C TRP A 113 -24.63 18.49 9.14
N TYR A 114 -25.15 19.50 8.41
CA TYR A 114 -25.08 19.53 6.96
C TYR A 114 -24.33 20.75 6.47
N ILE A 115 -23.37 20.53 5.57
CA ILE A 115 -22.51 21.61 5.03
C ILE A 115 -23.32 22.73 4.35
N TRP A 116 -24.44 22.43 3.71
CA TRP A 116 -25.28 23.43 3.03
C TRP A 116 -26.05 24.36 4.00
N GLU A 117 -26.10 24.04 5.29
CA GLU A 117 -26.65 24.89 6.35
C GLU A 117 -25.60 25.87 6.89
N HIS A 118 -24.32 25.64 6.60
CA HIS A 118 -23.16 26.37 7.11
C HIS A 118 -22.42 27.07 5.95
N LYS A 119 -22.99 28.15 5.43
CA LYS A 119 -22.45 28.91 4.29
C LYS A 119 -21.06 29.51 4.53
N GLU A 120 -20.67 29.66 5.76
CA GLU A 120 -19.35 30.12 6.21
C GLU A 120 -18.27 29.05 6.06
N MET A 121 -18.63 27.78 5.92
CA MET A 121 -17.70 26.66 5.79
C MET A 121 -17.34 26.42 4.31
N PRO A 122 -16.06 26.19 3.99
CA PRO A 122 -15.65 25.88 2.63
C PRO A 122 -16.21 24.51 2.20
N PRO A 123 -16.84 24.41 1.01
CA PRO A 123 -17.34 23.13 0.52
C PRO A 123 -16.18 22.17 0.20
N ARG A 124 -16.41 20.86 0.41
CA ARG A 124 -15.45 19.77 0.11
C ARG A 124 -14.09 19.93 0.78
N ALA A 125 -14.07 20.48 1.98
CA ALA A 125 -12.90 20.49 2.83
C ALA A 125 -12.87 19.21 3.68
N GLY A 126 -11.68 18.82 4.17
CA GLY A 126 -11.53 17.68 5.07
C GLY A 126 -11.93 18.03 6.52
N SER A 127 -12.20 17.00 7.32
CA SER A 127 -12.61 17.12 8.73
C SER A 127 -11.68 18.00 9.56
N LYS A 128 -10.37 17.99 9.30
CA LYS A 128 -9.43 18.88 9.99
C LYS A 128 -9.73 20.35 9.76
N VAL A 129 -10.07 20.76 8.54
CA VAL A 129 -10.41 22.15 8.22
C VAL A 129 -11.69 22.56 8.94
N TYR A 130 -12.71 21.70 8.92
CA TYR A 130 -13.96 21.96 9.64
C TYR A 130 -13.73 22.01 11.15
N TYR A 131 -12.93 21.10 11.69
CA TYR A 131 -12.56 21.12 13.11
C TYR A 131 -11.91 22.43 13.51
N ASP A 132 -10.99 22.96 12.72
CA ASP A 132 -10.30 24.21 13.01
C ASP A 132 -11.22 25.44 12.92
N LEU A 133 -12.23 25.40 12.05
CA LEU A 133 -13.23 26.48 11.87
C LEU A 133 -14.37 26.46 12.90
N LEU A 134 -14.70 25.29 13.44
CA LEU A 134 -15.74 25.16 14.46
C LEU A 134 -15.34 25.90 15.75
N PRO A 135 -16.29 26.51 16.50
CA PRO A 135 -16.01 27.18 17.76
C PRO A 135 -15.48 26.21 18.81
N LYS A 136 -14.49 26.62 19.59
CA LYS A 136 -13.95 25.84 20.70
C LYS A 136 -15.01 25.69 21.80
N SER A 137 -15.17 24.49 22.33
CA SER A 137 -16.06 24.26 23.49
C SER A 137 -15.56 25.08 24.67
N SER A 138 -16.48 25.76 25.38
CA SER A 138 -16.16 26.68 26.45
C SER A 138 -15.54 26.08 27.72
N GLY A 139 -14.91 24.89 27.61
CA GLY A 139 -14.32 24.14 28.70
C GLY A 139 -12.80 24.23 28.85
N ASP A 140 -12.09 24.89 27.94
CA ASP A 140 -10.61 24.90 27.93
C ASP A 140 -10.02 26.28 28.35
N GLN A 141 -10.56 26.87 29.42
CA GLN A 141 -9.87 27.95 30.14
C GLN A 141 -9.42 27.47 31.52
N SER A 142 -8.35 26.69 31.56
CA SER A 142 -7.53 26.54 32.77
C SER A 142 -6.19 27.25 32.55
N GLY A 143 -6.08 28.49 33.06
CA GLY A 143 -4.78 29.17 33.10
C GLY A 143 -4.82 30.64 33.45
N GLN A 144 -4.86 30.93 34.76
CA GLN A 144 -4.27 32.06 35.46
C GLN A 144 -4.94 33.50 35.36
N GLY A 145 -5.30 33.98 36.51
CA GLY A 145 -5.23 35.40 36.82
C GLY A 145 -6.46 35.93 37.54
N GLY A 146 -6.37 36.09 38.86
CA GLY A 146 -7.38 36.59 39.79
C GLY A 146 -7.89 38.02 39.55
N GLY A 147 -8.99 38.32 40.21
CA GLY A 147 -9.47 39.69 40.40
C GLY A 147 -10.98 39.81 40.42
N GLN A 148 -11.46 40.07 41.56
CA GLN A 148 -12.77 40.38 42.13
C GLN A 148 -13.73 41.24 41.29
N ASP A 149 -15.01 40.96 41.54
CA ASP A 149 -16.17 41.87 41.73
C ASP A 149 -17.05 42.27 40.54
N ALA A 150 -18.32 42.10 40.90
CA ALA A 150 -19.52 42.86 40.52
C ALA A 150 -20.50 42.33 39.47
N ASN A 151 -21.48 41.63 40.00
CA ASN A 151 -22.92 41.80 39.76
C ASN A 151 -23.32 42.80 38.66
N GLN A 152 -23.92 42.27 37.57
CA GLN A 152 -25.13 42.91 36.99
C GLN A 152 -25.83 42.02 35.98
N ASN A 153 -27.09 41.83 36.24
CA ASN A 153 -28.17 41.30 35.44
C ASN A 153 -28.16 41.86 34.02
N ASN A 154 -28.10 40.97 33.01
CA ASN A 154 -28.70 41.25 31.71
C ASN A 154 -29.18 39.95 31.05
N GLN A 155 -30.49 39.80 31.02
CA GLN A 155 -31.19 38.87 30.19
C GLN A 155 -30.92 39.21 28.71
N SER A 156 -30.17 38.40 28.06
CA SER A 156 -30.22 38.27 26.59
C SER A 156 -30.37 36.80 26.23
N THR A 157 -31.55 36.49 25.76
CA THR A 157 -31.94 35.22 25.15
C THR A 157 -31.06 34.93 23.95
N SER A 158 -30.01 34.17 24.15
CA SER A 158 -29.41 33.41 23.09
C SER A 158 -29.63 31.93 23.43
N SER A 159 -30.60 31.32 22.78
CA SER A 159 -30.82 29.89 22.81
C SER A 159 -29.57 29.20 22.29
N GLY A 160 -28.64 28.92 23.21
CA GLY A 160 -27.57 27.97 22.98
C GLY A 160 -28.18 26.60 22.82
N LYS A 161 -28.28 26.10 21.60
CA LYS A 161 -28.43 24.66 21.32
C LYS A 161 -27.09 24.00 21.69
N SER A 162 -26.90 23.75 22.97
CA SER A 162 -25.91 22.81 23.46
C SER A 162 -26.54 21.43 23.45
N SER A 163 -25.89 20.47 22.86
CA SER A 163 -26.28 19.08 22.58
C SER A 163 -26.99 18.94 21.23
N GLY A 164 -26.26 19.19 20.14
CA GLY A 164 -26.69 18.75 18.82
C GLY A 164 -26.75 17.20 18.77
N ASN A 165 -27.91 16.65 18.44
CA ASN A 165 -28.02 15.26 18.07
C ASN A 165 -27.16 15.09 16.80
N THR A 166 -26.01 14.43 16.89
CA THR A 166 -25.32 13.89 15.73
C THR A 166 -26.19 12.78 15.14
N ILE A 167 -26.11 12.60 13.81
CA ILE A 167 -26.91 11.58 13.10
C ILE A 167 -26.47 10.18 13.50
N ASP A 168 -25.24 10.02 13.91
CA ASP A 168 -24.59 8.79 14.31
C ASP A 168 -23.97 8.88 15.71
N ASP A 169 -23.55 7.74 16.24
CA ASP A 169 -22.95 7.62 17.57
C ASP A 169 -21.46 7.25 17.46
N HIS A 170 -20.63 8.28 17.36
CA HIS A 170 -19.16 8.12 17.28
C HIS A 170 -18.53 7.64 18.60
N SER A 171 -19.28 7.57 19.71
CA SER A 171 -18.76 7.10 21.00
C SER A 171 -18.23 5.66 20.96
N LYS A 172 -18.67 4.86 19.98
CA LYS A 172 -18.28 3.46 19.78
C LYS A 172 -16.96 3.29 19.00
N TRP A 173 -16.36 4.36 18.50
CA TRP A 173 -15.12 4.29 17.71
C TRP A 173 -13.85 4.14 18.56
N GLY A 174 -13.88 4.50 19.83
CA GLY A 174 -12.73 4.51 20.73
C GLY A 174 -12.00 3.16 20.93
N ASN A 175 -12.57 2.06 20.45
CA ASN A 175 -11.94 0.74 20.56
C ASN A 175 -10.73 0.57 19.64
N TYR A 176 -10.62 1.36 18.55
CA TYR A 176 -9.47 1.27 17.62
C TYR A 176 -8.15 1.58 18.31
N ASN A 177 -8.13 2.53 19.21
CA ASN A 177 -6.90 2.96 19.89
C ASN A 177 -6.34 1.95 20.87
N GLN A 178 -7.18 1.04 21.36
CA GLN A 178 -6.77 -0.06 22.25
C GLN A 178 -6.13 -1.23 21.50
N LEU A 179 -6.20 -1.22 20.15
CA LEU A 179 -5.64 -2.26 19.31
C LEU A 179 -4.12 -2.13 19.19
N SER A 180 -3.44 -3.27 19.06
CA SER A 180 -2.01 -3.31 18.75
C SER A 180 -1.73 -2.80 17.32
N ASP A 181 -0.49 -2.34 17.06
CA ASP A 181 -0.09 -1.86 15.73
C ASP A 181 -0.26 -2.93 14.64
N ASN A 182 -0.15 -4.21 14.99
CA ASN A 182 -0.35 -5.31 14.05
C ASN A 182 -1.84 -5.47 13.71
N GLU A 183 -2.73 -5.36 14.68
CA GLU A 183 -4.18 -5.40 14.45
C GLU A 183 -4.65 -4.21 13.63
N LYS A 184 -4.17 -2.99 13.94
CA LYS A 184 -4.44 -1.78 13.14
C LYS A 184 -4.04 -1.97 11.67
N LYS A 185 -2.85 -2.50 11.41
CA LYS A 185 -2.39 -2.81 10.03
C LYS A 185 -3.24 -3.88 9.35
N LEU A 186 -3.72 -4.87 10.09
CA LEU A 186 -4.61 -5.90 9.53
C LEU A 186 -5.95 -5.30 9.11
N ILE A 187 -6.55 -4.45 9.97
CA ILE A 187 -7.82 -3.76 9.68
C ILE A 187 -7.66 -2.85 8.47
N GLU A 188 -6.60 -2.03 8.43
CA GLU A 188 -6.32 -1.17 7.29
C GLU A 188 -6.13 -1.96 5.99
N ASN A 189 -5.37 -3.06 6.03
CA ASN A 189 -5.19 -3.92 4.87
C ASN A 189 -6.51 -4.56 4.42
N GLN A 190 -7.36 -4.95 5.35
CA GLN A 190 -8.69 -5.50 5.09
C GLN A 190 -9.57 -4.46 4.38
N LEU A 191 -9.64 -3.24 4.93
CA LEU A 191 -10.40 -2.15 4.31
C LEU A 191 -9.90 -1.84 2.91
N ASN A 192 -8.59 -1.67 2.75
CA ASN A 192 -7.97 -1.39 1.46
C ASN A 192 -8.27 -2.49 0.44
N HIS A 193 -8.29 -3.75 0.88
CA HIS A 193 -8.64 -4.90 0.04
C HIS A 193 -10.10 -4.85 -0.41
N ILE A 194 -11.03 -4.59 0.52
CA ILE A 194 -12.47 -4.49 0.23
C ILE A 194 -12.73 -3.32 -0.73
N LEU A 195 -12.17 -2.14 -0.47
CA LEU A 195 -12.33 -0.96 -1.34
C LEU A 195 -11.83 -1.24 -2.75
N LYS A 196 -10.67 -1.89 -2.87
CA LYS A 196 -10.10 -2.26 -4.17
C LYS A 196 -10.98 -3.26 -4.91
N GLN A 197 -11.42 -4.34 -4.26
CA GLN A 197 -12.32 -5.33 -4.87
C GLN A 197 -13.64 -4.69 -5.31
N THR A 198 -14.22 -3.81 -4.47
CA THR A 198 -15.45 -3.09 -4.78
C THR A 198 -15.26 -2.23 -6.03
N ALA A 199 -14.19 -1.46 -6.11
CA ALA A 199 -13.90 -0.60 -7.26
C ALA A 199 -13.68 -1.42 -8.55
N GLU A 200 -12.95 -2.54 -8.49
CA GLU A 200 -12.77 -3.45 -9.62
C GLU A 200 -14.11 -4.05 -10.11
N GLN A 201 -15.00 -4.42 -9.19
CA GLN A 201 -16.33 -4.95 -9.53
C GLN A 201 -17.20 -3.87 -10.19
N VAL A 202 -17.21 -2.64 -9.64
CA VAL A 202 -17.93 -1.51 -10.22
C VAL A 202 -17.45 -1.22 -11.65
N GLN A 203 -16.14 -1.21 -11.87
CA GLN A 203 -15.58 -1.01 -13.21
C GLN A 203 -16.00 -2.12 -14.19
N LYS A 204 -16.00 -3.38 -13.75
CA LYS A 204 -16.48 -4.52 -14.58
C LYS A 204 -17.96 -4.41 -14.93
N MET A 205 -18.77 -3.84 -14.06
CA MET A 205 -20.19 -3.60 -14.28
C MET A 205 -20.45 -2.31 -15.09
N GLN A 206 -19.42 -1.64 -15.58
CA GLN A 206 -19.50 -0.32 -16.24
C GLN A 206 -20.16 0.75 -15.35
N GLY A 207 -20.08 0.57 -14.05
CA GLY A 207 -20.54 1.54 -13.06
C GLY A 207 -19.53 2.67 -12.86
N THR A 208 -19.98 3.75 -12.23
CA THR A 208 -19.12 4.88 -11.85
C THR A 208 -18.67 4.76 -10.39
N ILE A 209 -17.39 5.05 -10.15
CA ILE A 209 -16.87 5.24 -8.80
C ILE A 209 -17.25 6.66 -8.38
N PRO A 210 -17.76 6.87 -7.13
CA PRO A 210 -18.04 8.20 -6.65
C PRO A 210 -16.81 9.11 -6.74
N GLY A 211 -16.99 10.35 -7.22
CA GLY A 211 -15.88 11.26 -7.48
C GLY A 211 -15.06 11.59 -6.24
N GLU A 212 -15.73 11.67 -5.08
CA GLU A 212 -15.14 11.90 -3.77
C GLU A 212 -14.18 10.78 -3.32
N LEU A 213 -14.43 9.55 -3.76
CA LEU A 213 -13.59 8.39 -3.43
C LEU A 213 -12.56 8.07 -4.53
N SER A 214 -12.64 8.75 -5.67
CA SER A 214 -11.77 8.44 -6.83
C SER A 214 -10.29 8.64 -6.51
N GLU A 215 -9.93 9.66 -5.73
CA GLU A 215 -8.54 9.91 -5.33
C GLU A 215 -8.03 8.82 -4.38
N ILE A 216 -8.81 8.50 -3.33
CA ILE A 216 -8.47 7.45 -2.36
C ILE A 216 -8.31 6.11 -3.07
N ILE A 217 -9.25 5.77 -3.95
CA ILE A 217 -9.21 4.54 -4.71
C ILE A 217 -8.03 4.51 -5.68
N ASN A 218 -7.76 5.61 -6.38
CA ASN A 218 -6.60 5.73 -7.27
C ASN A 218 -5.28 5.59 -6.49
N GLU A 219 -5.17 6.14 -5.29
CA GLU A 219 -4.02 5.93 -4.41
C GLU A 219 -3.87 4.47 -4.02
N LEU A 220 -4.96 3.78 -3.66
CA LEU A 220 -4.94 2.34 -3.37
C LEU A 220 -4.51 1.50 -4.57
N PHE A 221 -4.89 1.90 -5.78
CA PHE A 221 -4.40 1.26 -6.99
C PHE A 221 -2.93 1.57 -7.28
N LYS A 222 -2.46 2.79 -6.97
CA LYS A 222 -1.05 3.18 -7.10
C LYS A 222 -0.16 2.52 -6.03
N GLN A 223 -0.62 2.43 -4.78
CA GLN A 223 0.17 1.91 -3.65
C GLN A 223 0.46 0.42 -3.73
N LYS A 224 -0.21 -0.35 -4.58
CA LYS A 224 0.04 -1.79 -4.74
C LYS A 224 0.54 -2.22 -6.10
N LEU A 225 1.38 -1.47 -6.73
CA LEU A 225 2.55 -2.10 -7.28
C LEU A 225 3.36 -2.54 -6.06
N ALA A 226 3.19 -3.80 -5.64
CA ALA A 226 4.10 -4.40 -4.67
C ALA A 226 5.49 -3.96 -5.07
N ILE A 227 6.22 -3.30 -4.15
CA ILE A 227 7.61 -2.95 -4.42
C ILE A 227 8.25 -4.28 -4.75
N PHE A 228 8.40 -4.53 -6.06
CA PHE A 228 8.94 -5.80 -6.54
C PHE A 228 10.34 -5.87 -5.96
N ASN A 229 10.53 -6.71 -4.97
CA ASN A 229 11.82 -6.90 -4.35
C ASN A 229 12.71 -7.67 -5.34
N TRP A 230 13.22 -6.92 -6.32
CA TRP A 230 14.09 -7.45 -7.37
C TRP A 230 15.30 -8.18 -6.77
N LYS A 231 15.80 -7.73 -5.62
CA LYS A 231 16.93 -8.35 -4.90
C LYS A 231 16.57 -9.77 -4.45
N ALA A 232 15.40 -9.95 -3.83
CA ALA A 232 14.92 -11.27 -3.42
C ALA A 232 14.63 -12.18 -4.62
N TYR A 233 14.05 -11.63 -5.68
CA TYR A 233 13.77 -12.38 -6.92
C TYR A 233 15.07 -12.79 -7.63
N PHE A 234 16.05 -11.89 -7.70
CA PHE A 234 17.38 -12.16 -8.25
C PHE A 234 18.08 -13.31 -7.50
N ARG A 235 18.10 -13.26 -6.17
CA ARG A 235 18.66 -14.35 -5.33
C ARG A 235 17.95 -15.68 -5.58
N ARG A 236 16.62 -15.64 -5.68
CA ARG A 236 15.82 -16.84 -5.95
C ARG A 236 16.11 -17.42 -7.33
N MET A 237 16.20 -16.58 -8.36
CA MET A 237 16.53 -17.00 -9.71
C MET A 237 17.92 -17.63 -9.79
N LEU A 238 18.93 -17.01 -9.21
CA LEU A 238 20.28 -17.57 -9.13
C LEU A 238 20.31 -18.86 -8.31
N GLY A 239 19.53 -18.93 -7.22
CA GLY A 239 19.40 -20.14 -6.41
C GLY A 239 18.89 -21.35 -7.18
N THR A 240 18.09 -21.15 -8.24
CA THR A 240 17.62 -22.23 -9.13
C THR A 240 18.67 -22.69 -10.17
N ILE A 241 19.68 -21.87 -10.41
CA ILE A 241 20.76 -22.10 -11.39
C ILE A 241 21.97 -22.78 -10.71
N ILE A 242 22.03 -22.73 -9.38
CA ILE A 242 23.15 -23.28 -8.61
C ILE A 242 23.14 -24.82 -8.74
N ASP A 243 24.12 -25.36 -9.43
CA ASP A 243 24.34 -26.80 -9.50
C ASP A 243 24.89 -27.35 -8.19
N VAL A 244 24.40 -28.51 -7.77
CA VAL A 244 24.80 -29.13 -6.51
C VAL A 244 25.76 -30.27 -6.80
N ASP A 245 27.05 -30.02 -6.63
CA ASP A 245 28.09 -31.05 -6.70
C ASP A 245 27.95 -31.98 -5.47
N ILE A 246 27.61 -33.22 -5.69
CA ILE A 246 27.44 -34.24 -4.64
C ILE A 246 28.76 -35.01 -4.49
N LYS A 247 29.45 -34.82 -3.38
CA LYS A 247 30.66 -35.57 -3.07
C LYS A 247 30.42 -36.53 -1.91
N LYS A 248 30.90 -37.75 -2.02
CA LYS A 248 30.98 -38.70 -0.91
C LYS A 248 31.95 -38.19 0.15
N THR A 249 31.56 -38.23 1.42
CA THR A 249 32.38 -37.77 2.54
C THR A 249 32.35 -38.78 3.67
N ARG A 250 33.53 -39.15 4.20
CA ARG A 250 33.63 -39.97 5.39
C ARG A 250 33.40 -39.22 6.71
N LYS A 251 33.19 -37.88 6.65
CA LYS A 251 32.90 -37.05 7.82
C LYS A 251 31.45 -37.09 8.28
N LYS A 252 30.57 -37.71 7.50
CA LYS A 252 29.15 -37.92 7.82
C LYS A 252 28.80 -39.34 7.37
N GLU A 253 28.05 -40.06 8.20
CA GLU A 253 27.45 -41.34 7.84
C GLU A 253 26.30 -41.14 6.86
N SER A 254 26.05 -42.18 6.06
CA SER A 254 24.91 -42.16 5.16
C SER A 254 23.62 -42.34 5.94
N ASN A 255 22.62 -41.46 5.73
CA ASN A 255 21.29 -41.63 6.34
C ASN A 255 20.56 -42.89 5.87
N ARG A 256 21.05 -43.56 4.87
CA ARG A 256 20.40 -44.72 4.22
C ARG A 256 21.10 -46.05 4.49
N PHE A 257 22.41 -46.02 4.70
CA PHE A 257 23.22 -47.20 4.95
C PHE A 257 24.21 -46.91 6.08
N PRO A 258 24.05 -47.50 7.26
CA PRO A 258 25.06 -47.47 8.29
C PRO A 258 26.41 -47.93 7.74
N ASP A 259 27.49 -47.34 8.21
CA ASP A 259 28.89 -47.63 7.78
C ASP A 259 29.27 -47.15 6.39
N ALA A 260 28.34 -46.60 5.60
CA ALA A 260 28.66 -45.99 4.32
C ALA A 260 28.98 -44.52 4.41
N SER A 261 29.84 -44.00 3.53
CA SER A 261 30.17 -42.58 3.47
C SER A 261 28.94 -41.76 3.09
N GLY A 262 28.64 -40.73 3.89
CA GLY A 262 27.56 -39.81 3.61
C GLY A 262 27.83 -38.89 2.42
N LEU A 263 26.79 -38.14 2.01
CA LEU A 263 26.87 -37.20 0.89
C LEU A 263 27.07 -35.78 1.42
N LYS A 264 28.06 -35.08 0.90
CA LYS A 264 28.27 -33.64 1.10
C LYS A 264 27.85 -32.91 -0.17
N HIS A 265 26.80 -32.11 -0.03
CA HIS A 265 26.37 -31.21 -1.08
C HIS A 265 27.29 -29.96 -1.06
N LYS A 266 28.08 -29.81 -2.12
CA LYS A 266 28.88 -28.60 -2.33
C LYS A 266 28.20 -27.80 -3.45
N ARG A 267 27.58 -26.69 -3.07
CA ARG A 267 27.08 -25.73 -4.06
C ARG A 267 28.28 -25.09 -4.73
N LYS A 268 28.42 -25.28 -6.01
CA LYS A 268 29.37 -24.57 -6.87
C LYS A 268 28.52 -23.93 -7.95
N SER A 269 28.50 -22.63 -8.01
CA SER A 269 28.03 -21.90 -9.18
C SER A 269 29.13 -20.96 -9.61
N ASN A 270 29.53 -21.07 -10.86
CA ASN A 270 30.42 -20.10 -11.50
C ASN A 270 29.54 -19.19 -12.35
N ILE A 271 29.47 -17.94 -11.98
CA ILE A 271 28.62 -16.91 -12.61
C ILE A 271 29.54 -15.98 -13.36
N PHE A 272 29.26 -15.76 -14.65
CA PHE A 272 29.88 -14.72 -15.44
C PHE A 272 28.98 -13.50 -15.44
N LEU A 273 29.45 -12.42 -14.85
CA LEU A 273 28.70 -11.19 -14.66
C LEU A 273 29.23 -10.11 -15.59
N VAL A 274 28.40 -9.64 -16.50
CA VAL A 274 28.70 -8.52 -17.39
C VAL A 274 28.08 -7.27 -16.81
N ILE A 275 28.89 -6.26 -16.59
CA ILE A 275 28.46 -4.94 -16.15
C ILE A 275 28.62 -3.98 -17.33
N ASP A 276 27.51 -3.42 -17.74
CA ASP A 276 27.49 -2.32 -18.67
C ASP A 276 28.07 -1.06 -17.97
N THR A 277 29.15 -0.58 -18.52
CA THR A 277 29.87 0.61 -18.00
C THR A 277 29.56 1.86 -18.79
N SER A 278 28.49 1.86 -19.60
CA SER A 278 28.00 3.04 -20.30
C SER A 278 27.60 4.15 -19.32
N GLY A 279 27.61 5.39 -19.79
CA GLY A 279 27.38 6.57 -18.95
C GLY A 279 25.96 6.70 -18.38
N SER A 280 25.02 5.88 -18.84
CA SER A 280 23.61 5.88 -18.47
C SER A 280 23.30 5.09 -17.19
N VAL A 281 24.18 4.18 -16.76
CA VAL A 281 24.00 3.42 -15.51
C VAL A 281 24.46 4.23 -14.30
N SER A 282 23.57 4.46 -13.34
CA SER A 282 23.88 5.28 -12.17
C SER A 282 24.75 4.56 -11.14
N ASN A 283 25.61 5.33 -10.44
CA ASN A 283 26.46 4.78 -9.37
C ASN A 283 25.66 4.16 -8.23
N LYS A 284 24.44 4.66 -7.94
CA LYS A 284 23.55 4.11 -6.90
C LYS A 284 23.09 2.70 -7.28
N GLU A 285 22.62 2.51 -8.51
CA GLU A 285 22.20 1.20 -9.02
C GLU A 285 23.34 0.20 -9.00
N LEU A 286 24.55 0.63 -9.36
CA LEU A 286 25.74 -0.20 -9.27
C LEU A 286 26.08 -0.61 -7.84
N CYS A 287 26.05 0.31 -6.88
CA CYS A 287 26.26 -0.01 -5.46
C CYS A 287 25.25 -1.04 -4.96
N ASP A 288 23.98 -0.87 -5.30
CA ASP A 288 22.90 -1.80 -4.94
C ASP A 288 23.12 -3.18 -5.56
N PHE A 289 23.52 -3.21 -6.82
CA PHE A 289 23.81 -4.46 -7.53
C PHE A 289 25.03 -5.18 -6.95
N PHE A 290 26.11 -4.48 -6.69
CA PHE A 290 27.30 -5.07 -6.06
C PHE A 290 27.04 -5.57 -4.63
N SER A 291 26.14 -4.96 -3.91
CA SER A 291 25.66 -5.47 -2.62
C SER A 291 25.03 -6.86 -2.77
N GLU A 292 24.22 -7.06 -3.83
CA GLU A 292 23.62 -8.37 -4.11
C GLU A 292 24.65 -9.39 -4.58
N ILE A 293 25.61 -8.98 -5.38
CA ILE A 293 26.72 -9.85 -5.82
C ILE A 293 27.55 -10.32 -4.61
N ASN A 294 27.82 -9.42 -3.67
CA ASN A 294 28.52 -9.81 -2.43
C ASN A 294 27.74 -10.82 -1.60
N HIS A 295 26.41 -10.73 -1.58
CA HIS A 295 25.57 -11.72 -0.93
C HIS A 295 25.69 -13.10 -1.57
N ILE A 296 25.69 -13.15 -2.89
CA ILE A 296 25.83 -14.40 -3.68
C ILE A 296 27.23 -15.00 -3.52
N TYR A 297 28.25 -14.14 -3.54
CA TYR A 297 29.63 -14.53 -3.27
C TYR A 297 29.80 -15.16 -1.87
N LYS A 298 29.25 -14.51 -0.84
CA LYS A 298 29.24 -15.05 0.54
C LYS A 298 28.47 -16.37 0.66
N ALA A 299 27.47 -16.58 -0.17
CA ALA A 299 26.74 -17.86 -0.23
C ALA A 299 27.56 -18.98 -0.92
N GLY A 300 28.76 -18.69 -1.42
CA GLY A 300 29.72 -19.67 -1.96
C GLY A 300 29.74 -19.78 -3.48
N ALA A 301 29.15 -18.85 -4.21
CA ALA A 301 29.29 -18.77 -5.65
C ALA A 301 30.66 -18.17 -6.03
N LYS A 302 31.26 -18.66 -7.12
CA LYS A 302 32.38 -17.99 -7.78
C LYS A 302 31.80 -17.01 -8.80
N VAL A 303 32.17 -15.75 -8.71
CA VAL A 303 31.70 -14.69 -9.61
C VAL A 303 32.89 -14.11 -10.35
N THR A 304 32.85 -14.14 -11.67
CA THR A 304 33.82 -13.46 -12.54
C THR A 304 33.12 -12.26 -13.16
N ILE A 305 33.66 -11.09 -12.97
CA ILE A 305 33.11 -9.81 -13.45
C ILE A 305 33.79 -9.43 -14.77
N CYS A 306 32.98 -9.01 -15.72
CA CYS A 306 33.38 -8.45 -16.99
C CYS A 306 32.84 -7.01 -17.10
N GLU A 307 33.70 -6.01 -17.12
CA GLU A 307 33.36 -4.63 -17.42
C GLU A 307 33.38 -4.43 -18.93
N CYS A 308 32.25 -4.06 -19.51
CA CYS A 308 32.08 -3.92 -20.95
C CYS A 308 31.32 -2.63 -21.29
N ASP A 309 31.81 -1.90 -22.29
CA ASP A 309 31.11 -0.80 -22.95
C ASP A 309 30.93 -1.10 -24.45
N THR A 310 31.81 -0.65 -25.32
CA THR A 310 31.91 -1.06 -26.73
C THR A 310 32.88 -2.23 -26.94
N LYS A 311 33.64 -2.54 -25.91
CA LYS A 311 34.61 -3.65 -25.86
C LYS A 311 34.73 -4.16 -24.42
N VAL A 312 35.31 -5.32 -24.26
CA VAL A 312 35.66 -5.82 -22.93
C VAL A 312 36.82 -5.00 -22.38
N ASN A 313 36.57 -4.24 -21.32
CA ASN A 313 37.53 -3.37 -20.67
C ASN A 313 38.38 -4.14 -19.65
N LYS A 314 37.71 -4.99 -18.83
CA LYS A 314 38.40 -5.74 -17.78
C LYS A 314 37.58 -7.02 -17.42
N ILE A 315 38.30 -8.12 -17.18
CA ILE A 315 37.74 -9.35 -16.62
C ILE A 315 38.52 -9.72 -15.36
N TYR A 316 37.82 -10.00 -14.26
CA TYR A 316 38.45 -10.38 -12.99
C TYR A 316 37.53 -11.22 -12.11
N ASP A 317 38.12 -12.06 -11.26
CA ASP A 317 37.36 -12.80 -10.26
C ASP A 317 37.01 -11.88 -9.08
N TYR A 318 35.74 -11.88 -8.68
CA TYR A 318 35.25 -11.10 -7.56
C TYR A 318 35.73 -11.68 -6.22
N THR A 319 36.36 -10.88 -5.40
CA THR A 319 36.97 -11.28 -4.12
C THR A 319 36.18 -10.78 -2.89
N GLY A 320 34.97 -10.31 -3.08
CA GLY A 320 34.09 -9.84 -1.98
C GLY A 320 34.23 -8.34 -1.67
N LYS A 321 35.03 -7.62 -2.42
CA LYS A 321 35.18 -6.15 -2.32
C LYS A 321 35.11 -5.51 -3.69
N TRP A 322 34.39 -4.41 -3.77
CA TRP A 322 34.36 -3.55 -4.94
C TRP A 322 34.91 -2.16 -4.55
N ASP A 323 35.78 -1.60 -5.34
CA ASP A 323 36.49 -0.35 -5.08
C ASP A 323 35.71 0.92 -5.50
N GLY A 324 34.48 0.73 -6.01
CA GLY A 324 33.62 1.84 -6.46
C GLY A 324 34.03 2.45 -7.79
N LYS A 325 35.04 1.89 -8.48
CA LYS A 325 35.54 2.39 -9.76
C LYS A 325 35.11 1.45 -10.89
N ILE A 326 34.65 2.03 -11.98
CA ILE A 326 34.31 1.34 -13.22
C ILE A 326 35.17 1.93 -14.35
N ASN A 327 35.65 1.05 -15.21
CA ASN A 327 36.42 1.44 -16.39
C ASN A 327 35.49 1.44 -17.60
N GLY A 328 35.35 2.55 -18.27
CA GLY A 328 34.49 2.76 -19.44
C GLY A 328 33.75 4.10 -19.32
N ARG A 329 32.97 4.44 -20.24
CA ARG A 329 31.90 5.44 -20.37
C ARG A 329 31.58 5.69 -21.84
N GLY A 330 31.75 4.65 -22.69
CA GLY A 330 31.44 4.67 -24.11
C GLY A 330 29.98 4.34 -24.41
N GLY A 331 29.70 3.97 -25.64
CA GLY A 331 28.43 3.36 -26.04
C GLY A 331 28.30 1.92 -25.51
N THR A 332 27.15 1.27 -25.77
CA THR A 332 26.86 -0.07 -25.22
C THR A 332 26.83 -1.10 -26.34
N ILE A 333 27.86 -1.96 -26.40
CA ILE A 333 27.94 -3.14 -27.25
C ILE A 333 28.34 -4.33 -26.36
N LEU A 334 27.39 -5.21 -26.05
CA LEU A 334 27.64 -6.34 -25.16
C LEU A 334 28.08 -7.63 -25.88
N SER A 335 28.00 -7.65 -27.21
CA SER A 335 28.43 -8.80 -28.04
C SER A 335 29.82 -9.32 -27.72
N PRO A 336 30.86 -8.51 -27.49
CA PRO A 336 32.20 -9.02 -27.13
C PRO A 336 32.24 -9.78 -25.79
N ALA A 337 31.44 -9.34 -24.82
CA ALA A 337 31.34 -10.04 -23.53
C ALA A 337 30.54 -11.35 -23.65
N ILE A 338 29.51 -11.38 -24.51
CA ILE A 338 28.74 -12.59 -24.82
C ILE A 338 29.60 -13.60 -25.59
N GLU A 339 30.41 -13.16 -26.56
CA GLU A 339 31.36 -14.03 -27.26
C GLU A 339 32.34 -14.68 -26.28
N TYR A 340 32.94 -13.90 -25.41
CA TYR A 340 33.83 -14.40 -24.36
C TYR A 340 33.14 -15.49 -23.50
N PHE A 341 31.90 -15.26 -23.08
CA PHE A 341 31.14 -16.24 -22.34
C PHE A 341 30.88 -17.53 -23.17
N ASN A 342 30.50 -17.38 -24.43
CA ASN A 342 30.20 -18.50 -25.31
C ASN A 342 31.42 -19.39 -25.53
N ASP A 343 32.61 -18.80 -25.66
CA ASP A 343 33.89 -19.52 -25.81
C ASP A 343 34.28 -20.24 -24.52
N HIS A 344 33.95 -19.66 -23.36
CA HIS A 344 34.28 -20.20 -22.04
C HIS A 344 33.05 -20.82 -21.32
N ARG A 345 32.01 -21.19 -22.05
CA ARG A 345 30.71 -21.69 -21.49
C ARG A 345 30.84 -22.92 -20.60
N ARG A 346 31.95 -23.68 -20.68
CA ARG A 346 32.19 -24.84 -19.80
C ARG A 346 32.64 -24.42 -18.41
N ASP A 347 33.14 -23.21 -18.26
CA ASP A 347 33.62 -22.68 -17.00
C ASP A 347 32.54 -21.98 -16.19
N TYR A 348 31.45 -21.57 -16.87
CA TYR A 348 30.35 -20.78 -16.27
C TYR A 348 29.00 -21.46 -16.48
N GLN A 349 28.15 -21.48 -15.44
CA GLN A 349 26.77 -22.01 -15.53
C GLN A 349 25.80 -20.99 -16.12
N THR A 350 26.03 -19.70 -15.88
CA THR A 350 25.13 -18.65 -16.34
C THR A 350 25.89 -17.37 -16.59
N ILE A 351 25.37 -16.58 -17.53
CA ILE A 351 25.75 -15.19 -17.73
C ILE A 351 24.66 -14.29 -17.15
N VAL A 352 25.05 -13.29 -16.39
CA VAL A 352 24.18 -12.24 -15.88
C VAL A 352 24.64 -10.93 -16.50
N LEU A 353 23.73 -10.24 -17.19
CA LEU A 353 24.00 -8.96 -17.84
C LEU A 353 23.26 -7.85 -17.11
N PHE A 354 23.99 -6.89 -16.60
CA PHE A 354 23.45 -5.71 -15.94
C PHE A 354 23.65 -4.50 -16.86
N THR A 355 22.54 -3.94 -17.35
CA THR A 355 22.53 -2.88 -18.37
C THR A 355 21.25 -2.03 -18.23
N ASP A 356 21.21 -0.88 -18.86
CA ASP A 356 20.01 -0.10 -19.05
C ASP A 356 19.13 -0.58 -20.24
N GLY A 357 19.59 -1.58 -20.99
CA GLY A 357 18.88 -2.15 -22.14
C GLY A 357 19.05 -1.41 -23.46
N TRP A 358 19.69 -0.26 -23.48
CA TRP A 358 20.03 0.49 -24.70
C TRP A 358 21.31 -0.06 -25.32
N ILE A 359 21.24 -1.32 -25.77
CA ILE A 359 22.33 -2.06 -26.38
C ILE A 359 22.14 -2.13 -27.90
N GLU A 360 23.14 -2.70 -28.61
CA GLU A 360 23.07 -2.96 -30.06
C GLU A 360 21.78 -3.65 -30.46
N SER A 361 21.31 -3.42 -31.70
CA SER A 361 20.03 -3.96 -32.21
C SER A 361 19.99 -5.47 -32.23
N ASP A 362 21.06 -6.12 -32.65
CA ASP A 362 21.18 -7.58 -32.76
C ASP A 362 22.39 -8.09 -31.97
N PRO A 363 22.30 -8.26 -30.66
CA PRO A 363 23.37 -8.83 -29.87
C PRO A 363 23.58 -10.30 -30.22
N ILE A 364 24.84 -10.76 -30.09
CA ILE A 364 25.19 -12.17 -30.33
C ILE A 364 24.36 -13.06 -29.41
N LYS A 365 23.88 -14.19 -29.97
CA LYS A 365 23.09 -15.15 -29.21
C LYS A 365 23.90 -15.78 -28.08
N VAL A 366 23.33 -15.81 -26.89
CA VAL A 366 23.93 -16.51 -25.75
C VAL A 366 23.75 -18.01 -25.89
N LEU A 367 24.83 -18.78 -25.85
CA LEU A 367 24.79 -20.24 -25.93
C LEU A 367 24.66 -20.94 -24.58
N GLY A 368 23.97 -20.34 -23.64
CA GLY A 368 23.77 -20.82 -22.26
C GLY A 368 22.58 -20.19 -21.55
N GLN A 369 22.58 -20.32 -20.23
CA GLN A 369 21.57 -19.67 -19.42
C GLN A 369 21.93 -18.19 -19.29
N ALA A 370 21.02 -17.31 -19.71
CA ALA A 370 21.15 -15.86 -19.62
C ALA A 370 20.14 -15.26 -18.67
N MET A 371 20.60 -14.26 -17.92
CA MET A 371 19.77 -13.42 -17.09
C MET A 371 20.12 -11.96 -17.35
N TRP A 372 19.11 -11.19 -17.70
CA TRP A 372 19.23 -9.74 -17.92
C TRP A 372 18.67 -9.01 -16.74
N ILE A 373 19.38 -8.02 -16.26
CA ILE A 373 18.91 -7.11 -15.20
C ILE A 373 18.93 -5.72 -15.79
N ILE A 374 17.73 -5.18 -16.01
CA ILE A 374 17.56 -3.87 -16.62
C ILE A 374 17.35 -2.84 -15.52
N THR A 375 18.11 -1.73 -15.59
CA THR A 375 18.05 -0.64 -14.62
C THR A 375 16.69 0.05 -14.61
N SER A 376 16.42 0.84 -13.57
CA SER A 376 15.13 1.51 -13.37
C SER A 376 14.80 2.51 -14.49
N GLU A 377 15.81 3.18 -15.06
CA GLU A 377 15.67 4.16 -16.14
C GLU A 377 15.84 3.55 -17.55
N GLY A 378 16.00 2.22 -17.61
CA GLY A 378 16.32 1.51 -18.84
C GLY A 378 15.13 1.25 -19.77
N ASP A 379 15.42 0.61 -20.91
CA ASP A 379 14.38 0.16 -21.86
C ASP A 379 13.68 -1.10 -21.36
N HIS A 380 12.48 -0.91 -20.84
CA HIS A 380 11.63 -1.98 -20.33
C HIS A 380 10.72 -2.61 -21.40
N THR A 381 10.83 -2.16 -22.63
CA THR A 381 9.98 -2.64 -23.75
C THR A 381 10.67 -3.75 -24.54
N ARG A 382 11.99 -3.80 -24.52
CA ARG A 382 12.79 -4.75 -25.30
C ARG A 382 12.75 -6.15 -24.71
N GLN A 383 12.63 -7.14 -25.59
CA GLN A 383 12.71 -8.55 -25.21
C GLN A 383 14.15 -9.06 -25.37
N PHE A 384 14.65 -9.71 -24.33
CA PHE A 384 15.98 -10.29 -24.29
C PHE A 384 15.93 -11.82 -24.26
N GLN A 385 16.96 -12.46 -24.78
CA GLN A 385 17.08 -13.91 -24.74
C GLN A 385 17.33 -14.40 -23.30
N GLY A 386 16.45 -15.25 -22.77
CA GLY A 386 16.59 -15.78 -21.41
C GLY A 386 15.63 -15.14 -20.42
N LYS A 387 16.05 -15.04 -19.17
CA LYS A 387 15.23 -14.43 -18.11
C LYS A 387 15.58 -12.96 -17.96
N THR A 388 14.56 -12.10 -17.95
CA THR A 388 14.74 -10.67 -17.77
C THR A 388 14.13 -10.21 -16.46
N LEU A 389 14.87 -9.38 -15.74
CA LEU A 389 14.46 -8.73 -14.50
C LEU A 389 14.55 -7.23 -14.71
N TYR A 390 13.44 -6.53 -14.51
CA TYR A 390 13.38 -5.07 -14.59
C TYR A 390 13.41 -4.50 -13.18
N ILE A 391 14.37 -3.61 -12.90
CA ILE A 391 14.40 -2.88 -11.63
C ILE A 391 13.29 -1.82 -11.69
N PRO A 392 12.36 -1.78 -10.72
CA PRO A 392 11.29 -0.78 -10.72
C PRO A 392 11.85 0.62 -10.48
N LYS A 393 11.25 1.63 -11.14
CA LYS A 393 11.56 3.04 -10.84
C LYS A 393 11.22 3.31 -9.37
N GLU A 394 12.17 3.82 -8.58
CA GLU A 394 11.85 4.37 -7.28
C GLU A 394 10.98 5.61 -7.51
N ASN A 395 9.75 5.61 -7.00
CA ASN A 395 8.93 6.82 -7.00
C ASN A 395 9.71 7.89 -6.24
N ALA A 396 10.04 8.97 -6.94
CA ALA A 396 10.77 10.12 -6.41
C ALA A 396 9.90 10.99 -5.50
N GLU A 397 9.12 10.37 -4.61
CA GLU A 397 8.29 11.08 -3.63
C GLU A 397 8.46 10.43 -2.25
N ARG A 398 9.58 10.75 -1.64
CA ARG A 398 9.72 10.83 -0.19
C ARG A 398 10.65 12.00 0.12
N ASN A 399 10.08 13.19 0.07
CA ASN A 399 10.56 14.34 0.83
C ASN A 399 9.45 14.74 1.79
#